data_bd2a0f75e0cd8dc62ad3b5b4481f0df9
#
_entry.id   bd2a0f75e0cd8dc62ad3b5b4481f0df9
#
_cell.length_a   1.000
_cell.length_b   1.000
_cell.length_c   1.000
_cell.angle_alpha   90.00
_cell.angle_beta   90.00
_cell.angle_gamma   90.00
#
_symmetry.space_group_name_H-M   'P 1'
#
loop_
_entity.id
_entity.type
_entity.pdbx_description
1 polymer ?
#
loop_
_entity_poly.entity_id
_entity_poly.type
_entity_poly.pdbx_seq_one_letter_code
_entity_poly.pdbx_strand_id
1 'polypeptide(L)'
;MKNTIFTGMATAIVTPMTKDGIDYEALGRFLEFQIENGINAIVVMGTTGENATIEYADQKEIIRFTVEKVAGRVPVIAGTGTNNTDHVIHNTKNACEVGADAVLVVTPYYNKATQNGLYTHFKAVADASTVPVILYNVPGRTGCNLLPKTVARLAEHPNIVAIKEATGNMAQMVEIMHLCGDKIDVYSGEDALTVPMMAMGAAGTISVLSNVAPRQSVAMTDACKAGDFKTAAKMQADFLPLINALFSEVNPIPAKAGVSAMGFGEENLRLPLTPMEDATRAVLFAEMRKLGINV
;
A
#
# COMPACT_ATOMS: atom_id res chain seq x y z
N MET A 1 10.91 18.31 12.86
CA MET A 1 9.82 18.24 11.86
C MET A 1 9.77 16.80 11.36
N LYS A 2 8.58 16.25 11.12
CA LYS A 2 8.45 14.91 10.51
C LYS A 2 9.05 14.90 9.10
N ASN A 3 9.60 13.77 8.70
CA ASN A 3 10.02 13.52 7.32
C ASN A 3 8.85 12.86 6.58
N THR A 4 7.87 13.67 6.14
CA THR A 4 6.67 13.21 5.45
C THR A 4 6.99 12.83 4.01
N ILE A 5 6.71 11.58 3.61
CA ILE A 5 6.99 11.08 2.26
C ILE A 5 5.92 11.58 1.27
N PHE A 6 4.65 11.50 1.65
CA PHE A 6 3.53 12.03 0.87
C PHE A 6 2.35 12.39 1.78
N THR A 7 1.40 13.15 1.25
CA THR A 7 0.10 13.39 1.89
C THR A 7 -1.01 13.09 0.88
N GLY A 8 -2.10 12.47 1.34
CA GLY A 8 -3.23 12.10 0.48
C GLY A 8 -3.26 10.63 0.10
N MET A 9 -3.32 10.30 -1.19
CA MET A 9 -3.58 8.96 -1.69
C MET A 9 -2.36 8.34 -2.35
N ALA A 10 -1.89 7.18 -1.86
CA ALA A 10 -0.92 6.33 -2.55
C ALA A 10 -1.59 5.06 -3.06
N THR A 11 -1.22 4.60 -4.25
CA THR A 11 -1.71 3.31 -4.78
C THR A 11 -0.74 2.19 -4.42
N ALA A 12 -1.24 1.19 -3.66
CA ALA A 12 -0.59 -0.13 -3.59
C ALA A 12 -0.86 -0.84 -4.93
N ILE A 13 0.06 -0.63 -5.89
CA ILE A 13 -0.17 -0.95 -7.29
C ILE A 13 -0.13 -2.46 -7.54
N VAL A 14 -1.04 -2.98 -8.37
CA VAL A 14 -0.96 -4.35 -8.89
C VAL A 14 0.24 -4.48 -9.83
N THR A 15 0.78 -5.69 -9.96
CA THR A 15 1.82 -6.01 -10.95
C THR A 15 1.17 -6.74 -12.13
N PRO A 16 1.00 -6.11 -13.30
CA PRO A 16 0.55 -6.79 -14.50
C PRO A 16 1.51 -7.92 -14.89
N MET A 17 0.95 -9.08 -15.22
CA MET A 17 1.71 -10.28 -15.57
C MET A 17 1.07 -10.98 -16.77
N THR A 18 1.91 -11.61 -17.59
CA THR A 18 1.52 -12.59 -18.60
C THR A 18 1.83 -14.01 -18.09
N LYS A 19 1.54 -15.01 -18.89
CA LYS A 19 1.95 -16.40 -18.61
C LYS A 19 3.47 -16.56 -18.54
N ASP A 20 4.22 -15.70 -19.25
CA ASP A 20 5.67 -15.80 -19.43
C ASP A 20 6.46 -14.92 -18.45
N GLY A 21 5.78 -14.01 -17.72
CA GLY A 21 6.47 -13.14 -16.78
C GLY A 21 5.76 -11.81 -16.50
N ILE A 22 6.55 -10.78 -16.21
CA ILE A 22 6.05 -9.43 -15.91
C ILE A 22 5.70 -8.69 -17.20
N ASP A 23 4.51 -8.10 -17.25
CA ASP A 23 4.09 -7.23 -18.36
C ASP A 23 4.51 -5.78 -18.09
N TYR A 24 5.74 -5.45 -18.45
CA TYR A 24 6.29 -4.10 -18.27
C TYR A 24 5.58 -3.04 -19.13
N GLU A 25 5.03 -3.42 -20.29
CA GLU A 25 4.30 -2.49 -21.14
C GLU A 25 2.99 -2.08 -20.46
N ALA A 26 2.19 -3.05 -19.99
CA ALA A 26 0.97 -2.78 -19.26
C ALA A 26 1.27 -2.05 -17.92
N LEU A 27 2.33 -2.43 -17.19
CA LEU A 27 2.75 -1.73 -15.99
C LEU A 27 3.09 -0.26 -16.28
N GLY A 28 3.81 0.00 -17.37
CA GLY A 28 4.16 1.36 -17.78
C GLY A 28 2.94 2.23 -18.11
N ARG A 29 1.96 1.68 -18.84
CA ARG A 29 0.69 2.38 -19.11
C ARG A 29 -0.12 2.60 -17.84
N PHE A 30 -0.12 1.64 -16.94
CA PHE A 30 -0.85 1.73 -15.68
C PHE A 30 -0.25 2.74 -14.71
N LEU A 31 1.08 2.87 -14.65
CA LEU A 31 1.77 3.91 -13.90
C LEU A 31 1.41 5.32 -14.42
N GLU A 32 1.40 5.52 -15.75
CA GLU A 32 0.97 6.78 -16.33
C GLU A 32 -0.49 7.10 -15.97
N PHE A 33 -1.39 6.13 -16.11
CA PHE A 33 -2.80 6.30 -15.72
C PHE A 33 -2.95 6.75 -14.26
N GLN A 34 -2.18 6.16 -13.33
CA GLN A 34 -2.21 6.56 -11.92
C GLN A 34 -1.77 8.03 -11.74
N ILE A 35 -0.66 8.40 -12.36
CA ILE A 35 -0.08 9.75 -12.25
C ILE A 35 -1.00 10.79 -12.90
N GLU A 36 -1.54 10.53 -14.08
CA GLU A 36 -2.48 11.42 -14.78
C GLU A 36 -3.79 11.63 -14.00
N ASN A 37 -4.17 10.69 -13.15
CA ASN A 37 -5.32 10.81 -12.25
C ASN A 37 -4.97 11.39 -10.86
N GLY A 38 -3.74 11.92 -10.70
CA GLY A 38 -3.34 12.74 -9.57
C GLY A 38 -2.89 11.99 -8.32
N ILE A 39 -2.53 10.70 -8.44
CA ILE A 39 -2.04 9.92 -7.29
C ILE A 39 -0.83 10.61 -6.63
N ASN A 40 -0.73 10.55 -5.31
CA ASN A 40 0.31 11.27 -4.56
C ASN A 40 1.57 10.42 -4.28
N ALA A 41 1.50 9.09 -4.41
CA ALA A 41 2.64 8.17 -4.34
C ALA A 41 2.27 6.81 -4.96
N ILE A 42 3.29 6.05 -5.36
CA ILE A 42 3.15 4.66 -5.83
C ILE A 42 3.83 3.71 -4.83
N VAL A 43 3.11 2.69 -4.37
CA VAL A 43 3.69 1.60 -3.58
C VAL A 43 3.79 0.37 -4.46
N VAL A 44 5.01 0.06 -4.91
CA VAL A 44 5.32 -1.10 -5.76
C VAL A 44 5.81 -2.28 -4.90
N MET A 45 5.60 -3.51 -5.35
CA MET A 45 6.00 -4.72 -4.60
C MET A 45 5.44 -4.80 -3.18
N GLY A 46 4.26 -4.19 -2.94
CA GLY A 46 3.46 -4.47 -1.75
C GLY A 46 2.70 -5.80 -1.88
N THR A 47 1.83 -6.09 -0.92
CA THR A 47 0.93 -7.27 -0.95
C THR A 47 0.10 -7.32 -2.24
N THR A 48 -0.47 -6.18 -2.64
CA THR A 48 -1.26 -6.05 -3.87
C THR A 48 -0.43 -6.26 -5.13
N GLY A 49 0.87 -6.01 -5.07
CA GLY A 49 1.83 -6.26 -6.15
C GLY A 49 2.33 -7.70 -6.21
N GLU A 50 1.81 -8.63 -5.39
CA GLU A 50 2.14 -10.06 -5.35
C GLU A 50 3.62 -10.36 -5.06
N ASN A 51 4.27 -9.54 -4.23
CA ASN A 51 5.69 -9.70 -3.91
C ASN A 51 6.06 -11.09 -3.35
N ALA A 52 5.12 -11.76 -2.68
CA ALA A 52 5.38 -13.07 -2.06
C ALA A 52 5.68 -14.19 -3.08
N THR A 53 5.26 -14.04 -4.33
CA THR A 53 5.38 -15.04 -5.41
C THR A 53 6.25 -14.57 -6.57
N ILE A 54 6.87 -13.40 -6.46
CA ILE A 54 7.81 -12.83 -7.44
C ILE A 54 9.24 -13.02 -6.92
N GLU A 55 10.12 -13.57 -7.75
CA GLU A 55 11.52 -13.80 -7.38
C GLU A 55 12.25 -12.47 -7.06
N TYR A 56 13.22 -12.50 -6.17
CA TYR A 56 13.90 -11.28 -5.70
C TYR A 56 14.59 -10.48 -6.81
N ALA A 57 15.13 -11.18 -7.82
CA ALA A 57 15.72 -10.53 -8.98
C ALA A 57 14.69 -9.74 -9.79
N ASP A 58 13.51 -10.35 -10.00
CA ASP A 58 12.38 -9.70 -10.68
C ASP A 58 11.83 -8.54 -9.85
N GLN A 59 11.74 -8.69 -8.52
CA GLN A 59 11.30 -7.60 -7.63
C GLN A 59 12.19 -6.36 -7.78
N LYS A 60 13.51 -6.54 -7.78
CA LYS A 60 14.47 -5.45 -7.99
C LYS A 60 14.26 -4.77 -9.34
N GLU A 61 14.07 -5.56 -10.38
CA GLU A 61 13.85 -5.06 -11.74
C GLU A 61 12.52 -4.29 -11.87
N ILE A 62 11.42 -4.80 -11.26
CA ILE A 62 10.12 -4.11 -11.24
C ILE A 62 10.23 -2.77 -10.50
N ILE A 63 10.95 -2.72 -9.37
CA ILE A 63 11.17 -1.47 -8.63
C ILE A 63 11.97 -0.50 -9.49
N ARG A 64 13.08 -0.94 -10.12
CA ARG A 64 13.90 -0.13 -11.02
C ARG A 64 13.06 0.45 -12.15
N PHE A 65 12.32 -0.40 -12.87
CA PHE A 65 11.42 0.03 -13.95
C PHE A 65 10.40 1.07 -13.46
N THR A 66 9.79 0.85 -12.27
CA THR A 66 8.81 1.79 -11.71
C THR A 66 9.45 3.14 -11.40
N VAL A 67 10.65 3.15 -10.78
CA VAL A 67 11.39 4.39 -10.48
C VAL A 67 11.71 5.16 -11.77
N GLU A 68 12.26 4.47 -12.77
CA GLU A 68 12.59 5.08 -14.07
C GLU A 68 11.35 5.63 -14.78
N LYS A 69 10.25 4.86 -14.78
CA LYS A 69 9.01 5.25 -15.45
C LYS A 69 8.30 6.41 -14.75
N VAL A 70 8.29 6.42 -13.41
CA VAL A 70 7.71 7.52 -12.61
C VAL A 70 8.57 8.78 -12.73
N ALA A 71 9.89 8.65 -12.86
CA ALA A 71 10.83 9.74 -13.11
C ALA A 71 10.69 10.91 -12.12
N GLY A 72 10.52 10.62 -10.82
CA GLY A 72 10.43 11.63 -9.76
C GLY A 72 9.14 12.46 -9.73
N ARG A 73 8.14 12.13 -10.54
CA ARG A 73 6.85 12.88 -10.56
C ARG A 73 6.04 12.69 -9.28
N VAL A 74 6.16 11.53 -8.67
CA VAL A 74 5.62 11.19 -7.34
C VAL A 74 6.59 10.24 -6.64
N PRO A 75 6.58 10.14 -5.29
CA PRO A 75 7.41 9.17 -4.58
C PRO A 75 7.08 7.72 -4.95
N VAL A 76 8.14 6.90 -5.12
CA VAL A 76 8.05 5.45 -5.31
C VAL A 76 8.48 4.75 -4.02
N ILE A 77 7.55 4.03 -3.40
CA ILE A 77 7.73 3.31 -2.14
C ILE A 77 7.83 1.81 -2.47
N ALA A 78 8.93 1.16 -2.13
CA ALA A 78 9.13 -0.26 -2.43
C ALA A 78 8.74 -1.15 -1.24
N GLY A 79 7.85 -2.13 -1.47
CA GLY A 79 7.56 -3.19 -0.50
C GLY A 79 8.72 -4.18 -0.42
N THR A 80 9.39 -4.26 0.74
CA THR A 80 10.58 -5.11 0.94
C THR A 80 10.42 -6.13 2.06
N GLY A 81 9.28 -6.06 2.80
CA GLY A 81 9.03 -6.88 3.97
C GLY A 81 8.80 -8.36 3.67
N THR A 82 9.42 -9.23 4.45
CA THR A 82 9.19 -10.68 4.52
C THR A 82 9.24 -11.14 5.98
N ASN A 83 9.09 -12.44 6.21
CA ASN A 83 9.22 -13.04 7.55
C ASN A 83 10.65 -13.48 7.93
N ASN A 84 11.65 -13.10 7.12
CA ASN A 84 13.08 -13.33 7.37
C ASN A 84 13.83 -12.01 7.35
N THR A 85 14.43 -11.62 8.47
CA THR A 85 15.11 -10.33 8.64
C THR A 85 16.23 -10.11 7.62
N ASP A 86 17.04 -11.14 7.33
CA ASP A 86 18.16 -11.03 6.37
C ASP A 86 17.65 -10.80 4.95
N HIS A 87 16.55 -11.45 4.56
CA HIS A 87 15.88 -11.22 3.28
C HIS A 87 15.33 -9.80 3.18
N VAL A 88 14.70 -9.28 4.27
CA VAL A 88 14.21 -7.90 4.30
C VAL A 88 15.34 -6.90 4.12
N ILE A 89 16.48 -7.11 4.81
CA ILE A 89 17.67 -6.25 4.67
C ILE A 89 18.20 -6.30 3.23
N HIS A 90 18.27 -7.50 2.65
CA HIS A 90 18.72 -7.67 1.25
C HIS A 90 17.80 -6.94 0.27
N ASN A 91 16.48 -7.15 0.38
CA ASN A 91 15.49 -6.50 -0.48
C ASN A 91 15.48 -4.98 -0.30
N THR A 92 15.64 -4.51 0.95
CA THR A 92 15.73 -3.07 1.26
C THR A 92 16.96 -2.45 0.58
N LYS A 93 18.13 -3.07 0.66
CA LYS A 93 19.33 -2.59 -0.04
C LYS A 93 19.13 -2.55 -1.56
N ASN A 94 18.53 -3.60 -2.14
CA ASN A 94 18.19 -3.64 -3.56
C ASN A 94 17.27 -2.46 -3.96
N ALA A 95 16.23 -2.18 -3.16
CA ALA A 95 15.33 -1.06 -3.41
C ALA A 95 16.05 0.30 -3.33
N CYS A 96 16.94 0.47 -2.33
CA CYS A 96 17.77 1.68 -2.22
C CYS A 96 18.68 1.87 -3.44
N GLU A 97 19.37 0.80 -3.89
CA GLU A 97 20.27 0.84 -5.05
C GLU A 97 19.59 1.26 -6.35
N VAL A 98 18.31 0.89 -6.54
CA VAL A 98 17.56 1.22 -7.75
C VAL A 98 16.76 2.53 -7.63
N GLY A 99 16.94 3.27 -6.54
CA GLY A 99 16.43 4.64 -6.39
C GLY A 99 15.01 4.77 -5.86
N ALA A 100 14.49 3.78 -5.10
CA ALA A 100 13.24 3.96 -4.37
C ALA A 100 13.34 5.11 -3.35
N ASP A 101 12.28 5.92 -3.22
CA ASP A 101 12.23 7.06 -2.29
C ASP A 101 11.99 6.63 -0.83
N ALA A 102 11.38 5.47 -0.62
CA ALA A 102 11.15 4.88 0.69
C ALA A 102 10.90 3.37 0.57
N VAL A 103 10.93 2.66 1.71
CA VAL A 103 10.55 1.25 1.77
C VAL A 103 9.38 1.02 2.71
N LEU A 104 8.48 0.09 2.34
CA LEU A 104 7.36 -0.38 3.14
C LEU A 104 7.66 -1.79 3.64
N VAL A 105 7.71 -1.96 4.97
CA VAL A 105 8.13 -3.21 5.61
C VAL A 105 6.99 -3.77 6.45
N VAL A 106 6.41 -4.88 6.00
CA VAL A 106 5.34 -5.59 6.73
C VAL A 106 5.91 -6.33 7.94
N THR A 107 5.12 -6.44 9.01
CA THR A 107 5.45 -7.30 10.16
C THR A 107 5.72 -8.74 9.71
N PRO A 108 6.72 -9.45 10.28
CA PRO A 108 6.95 -10.86 9.98
C PRO A 108 5.67 -11.67 10.18
N TYR A 109 5.30 -12.42 9.15
CA TYR A 109 4.11 -13.28 9.12
C TYR A 109 4.49 -14.75 9.38
N TYR A 110 3.54 -15.56 9.84
CA TYR A 110 3.66 -17.00 10.07
C TYR A 110 4.52 -17.35 11.30
N ASN A 111 5.81 -17.00 11.36
CA ASN A 111 6.75 -17.29 12.46
C ASN A 111 6.59 -16.37 13.70
N LYS A 112 5.67 -15.41 13.68
CA LYS A 112 5.17 -14.58 14.79
C LYS A 112 6.23 -14.12 15.80
N ALA A 113 6.78 -12.96 15.61
CA ALA A 113 7.74 -12.40 16.56
C ALA A 113 7.05 -11.83 17.82
N THR A 114 7.79 -11.82 18.94
CA THR A 114 7.42 -11.01 20.12
C THR A 114 7.60 -9.52 19.84
N GLN A 115 7.09 -8.62 20.70
CA GLN A 115 7.27 -7.18 20.53
C GLN A 115 8.75 -6.77 20.52
N ASN A 116 9.60 -7.41 21.33
CA ASN A 116 11.04 -7.19 21.29
C ASN A 116 11.67 -7.72 20.00
N GLY A 117 11.20 -8.87 19.49
CA GLY A 117 11.62 -9.39 18.18
C GLY A 117 11.25 -8.45 17.04
N LEU A 118 10.02 -7.91 17.05
CA LEU A 118 9.58 -6.88 16.09
C LEU A 118 10.44 -5.62 16.15
N TYR A 119 10.71 -5.13 17.36
CA TYR A 119 11.60 -3.98 17.55
C TYR A 119 12.99 -4.23 16.96
N THR A 120 13.60 -5.38 17.28
CA THR A 120 14.93 -5.73 16.76
C THR A 120 14.94 -5.90 15.24
N HIS A 121 13.90 -6.57 14.70
CA HIS A 121 13.71 -6.74 13.26
C HIS A 121 13.66 -5.39 12.51
N PHE A 122 12.72 -4.53 12.88
CA PHE A 122 12.54 -3.23 12.21
C PHE A 122 13.74 -2.30 12.41
N LYS A 123 14.36 -2.32 13.60
CA LYS A 123 15.57 -1.56 13.85
C LYS A 123 16.70 -1.99 12.91
N ALA A 124 16.94 -3.30 12.76
CA ALA A 124 17.98 -3.83 11.88
C ALA A 124 17.75 -3.44 10.40
N VAL A 125 16.49 -3.43 9.97
CA VAL A 125 16.12 -2.98 8.62
C VAL A 125 16.36 -1.48 8.46
N ALA A 126 15.97 -0.67 9.44
CA ALA A 126 16.15 0.78 9.41
C ALA A 126 17.64 1.18 9.48
N ASP A 127 18.46 0.44 10.24
CA ASP A 127 19.92 0.61 10.28
C ASP A 127 20.58 0.33 8.90
N ALA A 128 20.00 -0.60 8.13
CA ALA A 128 20.52 -1.01 6.81
C ALA A 128 19.99 -0.17 5.64
N SER A 129 18.92 0.59 5.84
CA SER A 129 18.27 1.39 4.81
C SER A 129 18.92 2.76 4.66
N THR A 130 19.14 3.20 3.44
CA THR A 130 19.58 4.58 3.10
C THR A 130 18.41 5.50 2.78
N VAL A 131 17.18 4.97 2.75
CA VAL A 131 15.94 5.72 2.51
C VAL A 131 14.97 5.52 3.67
N PRO A 132 13.95 6.39 3.84
CA PRO A 132 12.96 6.28 4.89
C PRO A 132 12.24 4.93 4.92
N VAL A 133 11.93 4.44 6.12
CA VAL A 133 11.21 3.18 6.37
C VAL A 133 9.81 3.48 6.88
N ILE A 134 8.82 2.89 6.22
CA ILE A 134 7.42 2.85 6.64
C ILE A 134 7.15 1.47 7.23
N LEU A 135 6.77 1.42 8.50
CA LEU A 135 6.30 0.19 9.14
C LEU A 135 4.95 -0.22 8.54
N TYR A 136 4.68 -1.52 8.41
CA TYR A 136 3.36 -1.97 7.96
C TYR A 136 2.78 -3.01 8.91
N ASN A 137 1.67 -2.65 9.55
CA ASN A 137 0.96 -3.47 10.54
C ASN A 137 -0.38 -3.96 9.97
N VAL A 138 -0.51 -5.28 9.73
CA VAL A 138 -1.71 -5.90 9.15
C VAL A 138 -1.96 -7.28 9.77
N PRO A 139 -2.38 -7.33 11.04
CA PRO A 139 -2.52 -8.60 11.78
C PRO A 139 -3.48 -9.60 11.15
N GLY A 140 -4.50 -9.15 10.41
CA GLY A 140 -5.41 -10.03 9.67
C GLY A 140 -4.72 -10.89 8.62
N ARG A 141 -3.54 -10.46 8.12
CA ARG A 141 -2.73 -11.24 7.17
C ARG A 141 -1.54 -11.92 7.82
N THR A 142 -0.91 -11.26 8.78
CA THR A 142 0.36 -11.71 9.36
C THR A 142 0.19 -12.58 10.60
N GLY A 143 -0.95 -12.48 11.29
CA GLY A 143 -1.16 -13.07 12.61
C GLY A 143 -0.28 -12.39 13.68
N CYS A 144 0.28 -11.21 13.41
CA CYS A 144 1.20 -10.49 14.28
C CYS A 144 0.81 -9.00 14.33
N ASN A 145 0.54 -8.48 15.52
CA ASN A 145 0.19 -7.07 15.74
C ASN A 145 1.38 -6.31 16.31
N LEU A 146 1.80 -5.24 15.65
CA LEU A 146 2.79 -4.29 16.13
C LEU A 146 2.08 -3.30 17.07
N LEU A 147 2.29 -3.46 18.38
CA LEU A 147 1.58 -2.68 19.41
C LEU A 147 2.07 -1.22 19.47
N PRO A 148 1.21 -0.25 19.85
CA PRO A 148 1.52 1.17 19.89
C PRO A 148 2.80 1.53 20.64
N LYS A 149 3.06 0.89 21.80
CA LYS A 149 4.30 1.11 22.57
C LYS A 149 5.55 0.66 21.83
N THR A 150 5.46 -0.38 20.99
CA THR A 150 6.57 -0.82 20.14
C THR A 150 6.76 0.14 18.97
N VAL A 151 5.69 0.63 18.36
CA VAL A 151 5.74 1.69 17.35
C VAL A 151 6.42 2.93 17.91
N ALA A 152 6.04 3.40 19.11
CA ALA A 152 6.64 4.56 19.75
C ALA A 152 8.15 4.40 20.01
N ARG A 153 8.59 3.19 20.40
CA ARG A 153 10.04 2.89 20.55
C ARG A 153 10.76 2.94 19.19
N LEU A 154 10.14 2.43 18.14
CA LEU A 154 10.68 2.44 16.78
C LEU A 154 10.72 3.85 16.20
N ALA A 155 9.76 4.71 16.53
CA ALA A 155 9.70 6.11 16.13
C ALA A 155 10.85 6.97 16.64
N GLU A 156 11.64 6.48 17.59
CA GLU A 156 12.89 7.14 18.01
C GLU A 156 14.04 6.93 16.99
N HIS A 157 13.89 5.99 16.08
CA HIS A 157 14.90 5.75 15.04
C HIS A 157 14.73 6.79 13.92
N PRO A 158 15.77 7.54 13.53
CA PRO A 158 15.64 8.66 12.59
C PRO A 158 15.16 8.24 11.19
N ASN A 159 15.36 6.99 10.81
CA ASN A 159 15.00 6.47 9.51
C ASN A 159 13.60 5.82 9.48
N ILE A 160 12.94 5.64 10.62
CA ILE A 160 11.55 5.17 10.72
C ILE A 160 10.65 6.40 10.76
N VAL A 161 9.95 6.68 9.67
CA VAL A 161 9.25 7.96 9.48
C VAL A 161 7.73 7.83 9.44
N ALA A 162 7.23 6.61 9.26
CA ALA A 162 5.79 6.38 9.19
C ALA A 162 5.38 4.94 9.55
N ILE A 163 4.08 4.78 9.76
CA ILE A 163 3.42 3.49 9.82
C ILE A 163 2.19 3.44 8.90
N LYS A 164 2.07 2.37 8.08
CA LYS A 164 0.81 1.96 7.46
C LYS A 164 0.05 1.09 8.45
N GLU A 165 -1.03 1.64 9.01
CA GLU A 165 -1.87 0.96 9.98
C GLU A 165 -3.10 0.34 9.29
N ALA A 166 -3.18 -0.99 9.34
CA ALA A 166 -4.23 -1.78 8.70
C ALA A 166 -4.84 -2.83 9.66
N THR A 167 -4.97 -2.46 10.93
CA THR A 167 -5.66 -3.30 11.93
C THR A 167 -7.18 -3.17 11.87
N GLY A 168 -7.70 -2.09 11.28
CA GLY A 168 -9.09 -1.70 11.42
C GLY A 168 -9.46 -1.16 12.81
N ASN A 169 -8.50 -1.05 13.74
CA ASN A 169 -8.73 -0.65 15.12
C ASN A 169 -8.41 0.83 15.34
N MET A 170 -9.44 1.67 15.28
CA MET A 170 -9.30 3.11 15.50
C MET A 170 -8.74 3.46 16.89
N ALA A 171 -9.03 2.67 17.93
CA ALA A 171 -8.48 2.91 19.26
C ALA A 171 -6.94 2.71 19.29
N GLN A 172 -6.43 1.70 18.58
CA GLN A 172 -4.98 1.51 18.42
C GLN A 172 -4.35 2.66 17.64
N MET A 173 -5.01 3.12 16.57
CA MET A 173 -4.55 4.29 15.81
C MET A 173 -4.46 5.55 16.68
N VAL A 174 -5.46 5.82 17.51
CA VAL A 174 -5.46 6.96 18.45
C VAL A 174 -4.33 6.83 19.46
N GLU A 175 -4.04 5.62 19.99
CA GLU A 175 -2.91 5.39 20.88
C GLU A 175 -1.56 5.65 20.20
N ILE A 176 -1.39 5.23 18.94
CA ILE A 176 -0.17 5.53 18.14
C ILE A 176 -0.02 7.06 17.99
N MET A 177 -1.09 7.76 17.62
CA MET A 177 -1.07 9.22 17.47
C MET A 177 -0.71 9.91 18.79
N HIS A 178 -1.24 9.43 19.92
CA HIS A 178 -0.91 9.96 21.25
C HIS A 178 0.57 9.76 21.63
N LEU A 179 1.12 8.57 21.34
CA LEU A 179 2.47 8.20 21.78
C LEU A 179 3.59 8.74 20.89
N CYS A 180 3.37 8.85 19.59
CA CYS A 180 4.41 9.21 18.62
C CYS A 180 3.89 9.91 17.35
N GLY A 181 2.66 10.40 17.34
CA GLY A 181 2.11 11.10 16.18
C GLY A 181 2.78 12.45 15.88
N ASP A 182 3.61 12.96 16.75
CA ASP A 182 4.50 14.10 16.54
C ASP A 182 5.82 13.75 15.84
N LYS A 183 6.22 12.47 15.84
CA LYS A 183 7.49 11.97 15.32
C LYS A 183 7.36 11.31 13.94
N ILE A 184 6.32 10.47 13.76
CA ILE A 184 6.08 9.74 12.53
C ILE A 184 4.71 10.02 11.96
N ASP A 185 4.52 9.75 10.66
CA ASP A 185 3.23 9.81 10.02
C ASP A 185 2.47 8.48 10.15
N VAL A 186 1.14 8.57 10.18
CA VAL A 186 0.26 7.40 10.08
C VAL A 186 -0.44 7.44 8.73
N TYR A 187 -0.39 6.34 7.98
CA TYR A 187 -1.17 6.12 6.78
C TYR A 187 -2.22 5.04 7.02
N SER A 188 -3.44 5.25 6.57
CA SER A 188 -4.43 4.17 6.57
C SER A 188 -3.99 3.07 5.61
N GLY A 189 -4.09 1.82 6.06
CA GLY A 189 -3.99 0.64 5.18
C GLY A 189 -5.35 0.05 4.82
N GLU A 190 -6.44 0.69 5.28
CA GLU A 190 -7.83 0.31 5.09
C GLU A 190 -8.58 1.39 4.33
N ASP A 191 -9.02 1.12 3.10
CA ASP A 191 -9.76 2.08 2.27
C ASP A 191 -11.06 2.54 2.95
N ALA A 192 -11.74 1.66 3.67
CA ALA A 192 -12.97 1.98 4.42
C ALA A 192 -12.73 2.93 5.60
N LEU A 193 -11.50 3.13 6.04
CA LEU A 193 -11.12 3.99 7.18
C LEU A 193 -10.31 5.21 6.78
N THR A 194 -10.21 5.52 5.49
CA THR A 194 -9.45 6.69 4.99
C THR A 194 -9.89 7.97 5.69
N VAL A 195 -11.16 8.31 5.62
CA VAL A 195 -11.67 9.58 6.18
C VAL A 195 -11.61 9.62 7.72
N PRO A 196 -12.05 8.59 8.45
CA PRO A 196 -11.91 8.58 9.91
C PRO A 196 -10.46 8.73 10.38
N MET A 197 -9.50 8.04 9.76
CA MET A 197 -8.10 8.13 10.13
C MET A 197 -7.49 9.50 9.78
N MET A 198 -7.84 10.08 8.63
CA MET A 198 -7.40 11.43 8.28
C MET A 198 -8.00 12.50 9.20
N ALA A 199 -9.24 12.33 9.66
CA ALA A 199 -9.85 13.20 10.67
C ALA A 199 -9.12 13.15 12.02
N MET A 200 -8.46 12.02 12.32
CA MET A 200 -7.61 11.83 13.50
C MET A 200 -6.14 12.23 13.28
N GLY A 201 -5.80 12.79 12.12
CA GLY A 201 -4.46 13.30 11.82
C GLY A 201 -3.57 12.34 11.02
N ALA A 202 -4.11 11.28 10.41
CA ALA A 202 -3.35 10.50 9.44
C ALA A 202 -2.97 11.36 8.23
N ALA A 203 -1.76 11.14 7.70
CA ALA A 203 -1.25 11.89 6.54
C ALA A 203 -1.93 11.48 5.22
N GLY A 204 -2.53 10.29 5.17
CA GLY A 204 -3.20 9.78 3.99
C GLY A 204 -3.47 8.28 4.06
N THR A 205 -3.60 7.66 2.88
CA THR A 205 -3.93 6.25 2.72
C THR A 205 -3.02 5.58 1.71
N ILE A 206 -2.59 4.35 1.98
CA ILE A 206 -1.98 3.44 1.00
C ILE A 206 -3.06 2.43 0.59
N SER A 207 -3.65 2.63 -0.56
CA SER A 207 -4.97 2.19 -1.00
C SER A 207 -4.93 1.01 -1.97
N VAL A 208 -5.94 0.16 -1.93
CA VAL A 208 -6.29 -0.81 -2.98
C VAL A 208 -7.33 -0.21 -3.93
N LEU A 209 -8.31 0.54 -3.42
CA LEU A 209 -9.36 1.21 -4.20
C LEU A 209 -8.78 2.07 -5.33
N SER A 210 -7.68 2.78 -5.06
CA SER A 210 -7.03 3.66 -6.03
C SER A 210 -6.47 2.95 -7.27
N ASN A 211 -6.32 1.61 -7.26
CA ASN A 211 -5.98 0.87 -8.48
C ASN A 211 -7.04 1.07 -9.58
N VAL A 212 -8.32 1.07 -9.21
CA VAL A 212 -9.43 1.17 -10.16
C VAL A 212 -10.09 2.55 -10.19
N ALA A 213 -9.99 3.32 -9.09
CA ALA A 213 -10.64 4.63 -8.92
C ALA A 213 -9.66 5.71 -8.41
N PRO A 214 -8.51 5.96 -9.07
CA PRO A 214 -7.49 6.89 -8.54
C PRO A 214 -8.01 8.31 -8.38
N ARG A 215 -8.66 8.87 -9.40
CA ARG A 215 -9.21 10.25 -9.36
C ARG A 215 -10.20 10.47 -8.22
N GLN A 216 -11.13 9.51 -8.05
CA GLN A 216 -12.14 9.55 -7.00
C GLN A 216 -11.50 9.44 -5.60
N SER A 217 -10.52 8.55 -5.46
CA SER A 217 -9.79 8.34 -4.20
C SER A 217 -8.96 9.58 -3.82
N VAL A 218 -8.28 10.20 -4.78
CA VAL A 218 -7.55 11.45 -4.59
C VAL A 218 -8.49 12.57 -4.16
N ALA A 219 -9.62 12.75 -4.86
CA ALA A 219 -10.60 13.78 -4.51
C ALA A 219 -11.13 13.63 -3.06
N MET A 220 -11.31 12.40 -2.58
CA MET A 220 -11.71 12.13 -1.20
C MET A 220 -10.64 12.59 -0.19
N THR A 221 -9.36 12.29 -0.44
CA THR A 221 -8.29 12.74 0.45
C THR A 221 -8.02 14.24 0.33
N ASP A 222 -8.24 14.84 -0.84
CA ASP A 222 -8.14 16.29 -1.02
C ASP A 222 -9.22 17.03 -0.22
N ALA A 223 -10.45 16.51 -0.18
CA ALA A 223 -11.50 17.05 0.68
C ALA A 223 -11.09 16.97 2.17
N CYS A 224 -10.48 15.86 2.62
CA CYS A 224 -9.94 15.75 3.98
C CYS A 224 -8.86 16.81 4.25
N LYS A 225 -7.90 16.99 3.32
CA LYS A 225 -6.81 18.00 3.45
C LYS A 225 -7.36 19.42 3.49
N ALA A 226 -8.44 19.68 2.78
CA ALA A 226 -9.14 20.98 2.81
C ALA A 226 -10.01 21.20 4.06
N GLY A 227 -10.13 20.20 4.96
CA GLY A 227 -10.99 20.25 6.15
C GLY A 227 -12.49 20.02 5.84
N ASP A 228 -12.84 19.69 4.60
CA ASP A 228 -14.23 19.38 4.20
C ASP A 228 -14.55 17.90 4.46
N PHE A 229 -14.58 17.56 5.74
CA PHE A 229 -14.90 16.20 6.18
C PHE A 229 -16.35 15.79 5.89
N LYS A 230 -17.26 16.75 5.67
CA LYS A 230 -18.64 16.45 5.28
C LYS A 230 -18.70 15.84 3.87
N THR A 231 -18.02 16.48 2.90
CA THR A 231 -17.90 15.96 1.53
C THR A 231 -17.09 14.66 1.52
N ALA A 232 -15.96 14.60 2.23
CA ALA A 232 -15.15 13.40 2.30
C ALA A 232 -15.91 12.19 2.87
N ALA A 233 -16.68 12.38 3.95
CA ALA A 233 -17.49 11.33 4.56
C ALA A 233 -18.59 10.82 3.60
N LYS A 234 -19.21 11.71 2.83
CA LYS A 234 -20.15 11.29 1.79
C LYS A 234 -19.47 10.44 0.73
N MET A 235 -18.29 10.87 0.22
CA MET A 235 -17.52 10.10 -0.76
C MET A 235 -17.11 8.74 -0.20
N GLN A 236 -16.65 8.68 1.05
CA GLN A 236 -16.31 7.42 1.73
C GLN A 236 -17.48 6.44 1.75
N ALA A 237 -18.70 6.95 2.07
CA ALA A 237 -19.91 6.13 2.08
C ALA A 237 -20.32 5.68 0.67
N ASP A 238 -20.22 6.56 -0.32
CA ASP A 238 -20.54 6.24 -1.72
C ASP A 238 -19.57 5.21 -2.32
N PHE A 239 -18.29 5.19 -1.87
CA PHE A 239 -17.29 4.23 -2.34
C PHE A 239 -17.32 2.89 -1.60
N LEU A 240 -17.98 2.79 -0.45
CA LEU A 240 -17.99 1.59 0.37
C LEU A 240 -18.43 0.31 -0.39
N PRO A 241 -19.44 0.33 -1.26
CA PRO A 241 -19.82 -0.86 -2.04
C PRO A 241 -18.68 -1.36 -2.95
N LEU A 242 -17.94 -0.45 -3.62
CA LEU A 242 -16.79 -0.82 -4.44
C LEU A 242 -15.64 -1.31 -3.58
N ILE A 243 -15.37 -0.67 -2.43
CA ILE A 243 -14.35 -1.13 -1.47
C ILE A 243 -14.67 -2.57 -1.04
N ASN A 244 -15.92 -2.86 -0.65
CA ASN A 244 -16.32 -4.20 -0.25
C ASN A 244 -16.16 -5.22 -1.40
N ALA A 245 -16.48 -4.84 -2.64
CA ALA A 245 -16.29 -5.69 -3.80
C ALA A 245 -14.81 -6.00 -4.08
N LEU A 246 -13.90 -5.03 -3.86
CA LEU A 246 -12.44 -5.21 -3.98
C LEU A 246 -11.83 -6.12 -2.90
N PHE A 247 -12.57 -6.41 -1.84
CA PHE A 247 -12.18 -7.32 -0.75
C PHE A 247 -13.14 -8.52 -0.60
N SER A 248 -14.02 -8.76 -1.59
CA SER A 248 -14.93 -9.91 -1.60
C SER A 248 -14.17 -11.24 -1.75
N GLU A 249 -12.99 -11.20 -2.33
CA GLU A 249 -12.00 -12.27 -2.33
C GLU A 249 -10.65 -11.73 -1.84
N VAL A 250 -9.68 -12.63 -1.69
CA VAL A 250 -8.35 -12.23 -1.20
C VAL A 250 -7.71 -11.20 -2.13
N ASN A 251 -7.41 -9.99 -1.62
CA ASN A 251 -6.62 -9.02 -2.36
C ASN A 251 -5.21 -9.60 -2.68
N PRO A 252 -4.73 -9.55 -3.96
CA PRO A 252 -5.16 -8.65 -5.03
C PRO A 252 -6.13 -9.22 -6.07
N ILE A 253 -6.78 -10.37 -5.86
CA ILE A 253 -7.62 -11.02 -6.88
C ILE A 253 -8.63 -10.03 -7.49
N PRO A 254 -9.52 -9.36 -6.72
CA PRO A 254 -10.47 -8.41 -7.32
C PRO A 254 -9.82 -7.17 -7.92
N ALA A 255 -8.76 -6.65 -7.28
CA ALA A 255 -8.06 -5.48 -7.79
C ALA A 255 -7.44 -5.75 -9.18
N LYS A 256 -6.81 -6.93 -9.36
CA LYS A 256 -6.25 -7.34 -10.65
C LYS A 256 -7.32 -7.57 -11.70
N ALA A 257 -8.45 -8.20 -11.34
CA ALA A 257 -9.60 -8.36 -12.23
C ALA A 257 -10.11 -7.00 -12.74
N GLY A 258 -10.27 -6.02 -11.83
CA GLY A 258 -10.68 -4.66 -12.18
C GLY A 258 -9.69 -3.95 -13.10
N VAL A 259 -8.41 -4.00 -12.78
CA VAL A 259 -7.33 -3.36 -13.57
C VAL A 259 -7.21 -4.01 -14.96
N SER A 260 -7.33 -5.33 -15.05
CA SER A 260 -7.36 -6.05 -16.34
C SER A 260 -8.57 -5.64 -17.19
N ALA A 261 -9.76 -5.55 -16.59
CA ALA A 261 -10.97 -5.11 -17.29
C ALA A 261 -10.86 -3.66 -17.82
N MET A 262 -10.06 -2.83 -17.16
CA MET A 262 -9.75 -1.47 -17.62
C MET A 262 -8.70 -1.43 -18.75
N GLY A 263 -8.15 -2.58 -19.18
CA GLY A 263 -7.19 -2.70 -20.28
C GLY A 263 -5.72 -2.56 -19.87
N PHE A 264 -5.39 -2.69 -18.59
CA PHE A 264 -4.01 -2.64 -18.09
C PHE A 264 -3.42 -4.04 -17.83
N GLY A 265 -3.37 -4.85 -18.87
CA GLY A 265 -2.79 -6.19 -18.84
C GLY A 265 -3.81 -7.30 -18.65
N GLU A 266 -3.33 -8.53 -18.51
CA GLU A 266 -4.14 -9.73 -18.35
C GLU A 266 -4.41 -10.00 -16.84
N GLU A 267 -5.48 -10.76 -16.55
CA GLU A 267 -5.78 -11.22 -15.18
C GLU A 267 -4.95 -12.47 -14.82
N ASN A 268 -3.65 -12.38 -15.01
CA ASN A 268 -2.73 -13.44 -14.59
C ASN A 268 -2.27 -13.22 -13.14
N LEU A 269 -2.52 -14.21 -12.30
CA LEU A 269 -2.10 -14.28 -10.91
C LEU A 269 -1.15 -15.48 -10.74
N ARG A 270 -0.19 -15.37 -9.82
CA ARG A 270 0.67 -16.51 -9.46
C ARG A 270 0.01 -17.33 -8.35
N LEU A 271 0.07 -18.64 -8.46
CA LEU A 271 -0.41 -19.53 -7.39
C LEU A 271 0.27 -19.15 -6.04
N PRO A 272 -0.46 -19.24 -4.92
CA PRO A 272 -1.76 -19.91 -4.72
C PRO A 272 -2.97 -19.06 -5.10
N LEU A 273 -2.81 -17.85 -5.62
CA LEU A 273 -3.92 -17.01 -6.07
C LEU A 273 -4.41 -17.48 -7.45
N THR A 274 -5.72 -17.37 -7.66
CA THR A 274 -6.42 -17.78 -8.88
C THR A 274 -7.22 -16.60 -9.44
N PRO A 275 -7.64 -16.62 -10.71
CA PRO A 275 -8.56 -15.62 -11.23
C PRO A 275 -9.84 -15.51 -10.40
N MET A 276 -10.44 -14.31 -10.40
CA MET A 276 -11.64 -14.00 -9.65
C MET A 276 -12.83 -14.84 -10.10
N GLU A 277 -13.65 -15.30 -9.14
CA GLU A 277 -14.88 -16.04 -9.42
C GLU A 277 -15.91 -15.17 -10.14
N ASP A 278 -16.68 -15.78 -11.09
CA ASP A 278 -17.61 -15.03 -11.95
C ASP A 278 -18.68 -14.25 -11.17
N ALA A 279 -19.19 -14.82 -10.08
CA ALA A 279 -20.27 -14.20 -9.29
C ALA A 279 -19.79 -12.92 -8.59
N THR A 280 -18.61 -12.94 -7.98
CA THR A 280 -18.00 -11.80 -7.30
C THR A 280 -17.48 -10.76 -8.31
N ARG A 281 -16.95 -11.21 -9.44
CA ARG A 281 -16.54 -10.36 -10.58
C ARG A 281 -17.71 -9.53 -11.12
N ALA A 282 -18.89 -10.13 -11.30
CA ALA A 282 -20.07 -9.42 -11.77
C ALA A 282 -20.45 -8.27 -10.81
N VAL A 283 -20.36 -8.49 -9.50
CA VAL A 283 -20.58 -7.46 -8.48
C VAL A 283 -19.52 -6.36 -8.57
N LEU A 284 -18.25 -6.71 -8.64
CA LEU A 284 -17.15 -5.75 -8.76
C LEU A 284 -17.36 -4.82 -9.97
N PHE A 285 -17.60 -5.38 -11.15
CA PHE A 285 -17.78 -4.59 -12.37
C PHE A 285 -19.04 -3.73 -12.33
N ALA A 286 -20.12 -4.20 -11.67
CA ALA A 286 -21.31 -3.39 -11.48
C ALA A 286 -21.01 -2.16 -10.58
N GLU A 287 -20.25 -2.32 -9.50
CA GLU A 287 -19.86 -1.20 -8.62
C GLU A 287 -18.87 -0.25 -9.31
N MET A 288 -17.93 -0.75 -10.12
CA MET A 288 -17.02 0.07 -10.92
C MET A 288 -17.80 0.97 -11.90
N ARG A 289 -18.78 0.39 -12.64
CA ARG A 289 -19.63 1.17 -13.58
C ARG A 289 -20.44 2.26 -12.90
N LYS A 290 -20.94 2.05 -11.67
CA LYS A 290 -21.67 3.08 -10.90
C LYS A 290 -20.82 4.32 -10.62
N LEU A 291 -19.50 4.15 -10.52
CA LEU A 291 -18.54 5.25 -10.35
C LEU A 291 -18.00 5.79 -11.68
N GLY A 292 -18.59 5.38 -12.82
CA GLY A 292 -18.18 5.81 -14.15
C GLY A 292 -16.85 5.20 -14.64
N ILE A 293 -16.43 4.07 -14.05
CA ILE A 293 -15.23 3.34 -14.49
C ILE A 293 -15.63 2.38 -15.61
N ASN A 294 -14.97 2.49 -16.75
CA ASN A 294 -15.22 1.65 -17.91
C ASN A 294 -14.61 0.25 -17.72
N VAL A 295 -15.46 -0.77 -17.68
CA VAL A 295 -15.13 -2.20 -17.59
C VAL A 295 -16.15 -3.06 -18.33
#